data_ae860729199085914aff3975cae09aae
#
_entry.id   ae860729199085914aff3975cae09aae
#
_cell.length_a   1.000
_cell.length_b   1.000
_cell.length_c   1.000
_cell.angle_alpha   90.00
_cell.angle_beta   90.00
_cell.angle_gamma   90.00
#
_symmetry.space_group_name_H-M   'P 1'
#
loop_
_entity.id
_entity.type
_entity.pdbx_description
1 polymer ?
#
loop_
_entity_poly.entity_id
_entity_poly.type
_entity_poly.pdbx_seq_one_letter_code
_entity_poly.pdbx_strand_id
1 'polypeptide(L)'
;MLYFLSQKLVEWAEGTAWAEHISALRLFRYITVRSAGAAITALLLSLWLGPKVIRWLQRLKFGQEYKDIAEQHGAFDSRIISKKGTPTMGGILIVAVLSSTTLLWTAWNPLVELTLLSLLVLAGLGFYDDYAKITQQSGHGTKPQVKLWVQVGLALFVAVYLWQLPAQSWLKIPEEPDIIHSNLITIMMVPFYKYPIAVGAIVGIILTMLTIVGSSNAV
;
A
#
# COMPACT_ATOMS: atom_id res chain seq x y z
N MET A 1 -12.49 -9.33 -3.20
CA MET A 1 -13.23 -10.34 -4.01
C MET A 1 -13.79 -11.47 -3.16
N LEU A 2 -13.00 -12.20 -2.40
CA LEU A 2 -13.46 -13.33 -1.57
C LEU A 2 -14.58 -12.94 -0.60
N TYR A 3 -14.50 -11.75 0.00
CA TYR A 3 -15.56 -11.23 0.87
C TYR A 3 -16.91 -11.16 0.16
N PHE A 4 -17.00 -10.52 -0.99
CA PHE A 4 -18.28 -10.38 -1.72
C PHE A 4 -18.79 -11.71 -2.26
N LEU A 5 -17.88 -12.56 -2.73
CA LEU A 5 -18.21 -13.87 -3.25
C LEU A 5 -18.78 -14.76 -2.14
N SER A 6 -18.15 -14.75 -0.97
CA SER A 6 -18.63 -15.50 0.19
C SER A 6 -20.01 -15.02 0.67
N GLN A 7 -20.24 -13.69 0.71
CA GLN A 7 -21.54 -13.15 1.11
C GLN A 7 -22.64 -13.54 0.11
N LYS A 8 -22.39 -13.39 -1.20
CA LYS A 8 -23.36 -13.80 -2.23
C LYS A 8 -23.66 -15.30 -2.19
N LEU A 9 -22.65 -16.14 -1.95
CA LEU A 9 -22.85 -17.58 -1.85
C LEU A 9 -23.67 -17.94 -0.61
N VAL A 10 -23.46 -17.26 0.51
CA VAL A 10 -24.26 -17.46 1.73
C VAL A 10 -25.70 -17.03 1.50
N GLU A 11 -25.93 -15.87 0.90
CA GLU A 11 -27.26 -15.36 0.56
C GLU A 11 -28.00 -16.31 -0.40
N TRP A 12 -27.31 -16.81 -1.43
CA TRP A 12 -27.88 -17.77 -2.39
C TRP A 12 -28.25 -19.09 -1.75
N ALA A 13 -27.48 -19.54 -0.77
CA ALA A 13 -27.70 -20.82 -0.08
C ALA A 13 -28.79 -20.74 1.02
N GLU A 14 -29.18 -19.54 1.43
CA GLU A 14 -30.24 -19.36 2.42
C GLU A 14 -31.57 -19.97 1.92
N GLY A 15 -32.10 -20.91 2.69
CA GLY A 15 -33.32 -21.66 2.32
C GLY A 15 -33.09 -22.94 1.49
N THR A 16 -31.84 -23.28 1.18
CA THR A 16 -31.49 -24.55 0.50
C THR A 16 -30.84 -25.55 1.46
N ALA A 17 -30.83 -26.84 1.07
CA ALA A 17 -30.16 -27.90 1.84
C ALA A 17 -28.64 -27.67 1.98
N TRP A 18 -28.05 -26.77 1.19
CA TRP A 18 -26.63 -26.44 1.20
C TRP A 18 -26.24 -25.39 2.26
N ALA A 19 -27.23 -24.77 2.94
CA ALA A 19 -27.01 -23.71 3.92
C ALA A 19 -26.03 -24.11 5.04
N GLU A 20 -26.10 -25.35 5.53
CA GLU A 20 -25.21 -25.85 6.59
C GLU A 20 -23.76 -25.99 6.09
N HIS A 21 -23.54 -26.53 4.89
CA HIS A 21 -22.20 -26.75 4.33
C HIS A 21 -21.50 -25.43 3.97
N ILE A 22 -22.26 -24.41 3.58
CA ILE A 22 -21.76 -23.09 3.19
C ILE A 22 -21.62 -22.15 4.41
N SER A 23 -22.13 -22.56 5.59
CA SER A 23 -22.09 -21.74 6.82
C SER A 23 -20.67 -21.28 7.20
N ALA A 24 -19.64 -22.08 6.92
CA ALA A 24 -18.24 -21.71 7.15
C ALA A 24 -17.81 -20.45 6.39
N LEU A 25 -18.44 -20.15 5.24
CA LEU A 25 -18.14 -18.93 4.48
C LEU A 25 -18.57 -17.65 5.21
N ARG A 26 -19.45 -17.73 6.23
CA ARG A 26 -19.79 -16.62 7.11
C ARG A 26 -18.58 -16.10 7.88
N LEU A 27 -17.53 -16.91 8.07
CA LEU A 27 -16.28 -16.51 8.70
C LEU A 27 -15.59 -15.36 7.96
N PHE A 28 -15.73 -15.25 6.64
CA PHE A 28 -15.18 -14.16 5.84
C PHE A 28 -15.80 -12.77 6.18
N ARG A 29 -16.90 -12.74 6.93
CA ARG A 29 -17.45 -11.49 7.45
C ARG A 29 -16.55 -10.85 8.51
N TYR A 30 -15.81 -11.65 9.27
CA TYR A 30 -14.96 -11.18 10.35
C TYR A 30 -13.65 -10.62 9.81
N ILE A 31 -13.30 -9.40 10.25
CA ILE A 31 -12.06 -8.72 9.83
C ILE A 31 -10.82 -9.50 10.24
N THR A 32 -10.84 -10.15 11.41
CA THR A 32 -9.74 -10.97 11.92
C THR A 32 -9.41 -12.14 11.00
N VAL A 33 -10.44 -12.83 10.50
CA VAL A 33 -10.28 -13.95 9.56
C VAL A 33 -9.70 -13.47 8.24
N ARG A 34 -10.20 -12.34 7.73
CA ARG A 34 -9.68 -11.73 6.49
C ARG A 34 -8.24 -11.26 6.65
N SER A 35 -7.90 -10.64 7.77
CA SER A 35 -6.54 -10.16 8.04
C SER A 35 -5.55 -11.33 8.17
N ALA A 36 -5.93 -12.39 8.91
CA ALA A 36 -5.11 -13.59 9.03
C ALA A 36 -4.95 -14.30 7.67
N GLY A 37 -6.05 -14.45 6.91
CA GLY A 37 -6.02 -15.03 5.58
C GLY A 37 -5.17 -14.22 4.60
N ALA A 38 -5.26 -12.89 4.63
CA ALA A 38 -4.42 -12.01 3.83
C ALA A 38 -2.94 -12.15 4.17
N ALA A 39 -2.59 -12.20 5.47
CA ALA A 39 -1.21 -12.37 5.92
C ALA A 39 -0.62 -13.71 5.48
N ILE A 40 -1.37 -14.81 5.64
CA ILE A 40 -0.94 -16.15 5.19
C ILE A 40 -0.80 -16.17 3.67
N THR A 41 -1.76 -15.63 2.94
CA THR A 41 -1.71 -15.57 1.48
C THR A 41 -0.53 -14.73 1.00
N ALA A 42 -0.26 -13.59 1.63
CA ALA A 42 0.88 -12.74 1.31
C ALA A 42 2.21 -13.47 1.53
N LEU A 43 2.33 -14.19 2.65
CA LEU A 43 3.52 -14.99 2.96
C LEU A 43 3.74 -16.08 1.90
N LEU A 44 2.71 -16.87 1.59
CA LEU A 44 2.79 -17.95 0.61
C LEU A 44 3.10 -17.42 -0.80
N LEU A 45 2.46 -16.32 -1.22
CA LEU A 45 2.74 -15.67 -2.49
C LEU A 45 4.17 -15.14 -2.55
N SER A 46 4.67 -14.52 -1.46
CA SER A 46 6.04 -14.02 -1.40
C SER A 46 7.06 -15.14 -1.51
N LEU A 47 6.85 -16.25 -0.84
CA LEU A 47 7.73 -17.43 -0.91
C LEU A 47 7.70 -18.07 -2.31
N TRP A 48 6.54 -18.13 -2.93
CA TRP A 48 6.38 -18.74 -4.25
C TRP A 48 6.85 -17.84 -5.40
N LEU A 49 6.54 -16.55 -5.36
CA LEU A 49 6.91 -15.57 -6.39
C LEU A 49 8.33 -15.05 -6.22
N GLY A 50 8.84 -14.96 -4.99
CA GLY A 50 10.14 -14.40 -4.67
C GLY A 50 11.27 -14.92 -5.54
N PRO A 51 11.53 -16.25 -5.58
CA PRO A 51 12.60 -16.81 -6.40
C PRO A 51 12.41 -16.56 -7.90
N LYS A 52 11.16 -16.47 -8.37
CA LYS A 52 10.85 -16.20 -9.79
C LYS A 52 11.14 -14.75 -10.15
N VAL A 53 10.69 -13.81 -9.30
CA VAL A 53 10.91 -12.37 -9.50
C VAL A 53 12.39 -12.03 -9.39
N ILE A 54 13.11 -12.59 -8.40
CA ILE A 54 14.56 -12.40 -8.26
C ILE A 54 15.31 -12.86 -9.53
N ARG A 55 15.01 -14.06 -10.02
CA ARG A 55 15.62 -14.57 -11.25
C ARG A 55 15.26 -13.73 -12.48
N TRP A 56 14.03 -13.22 -12.55
CA TRP A 56 13.59 -12.34 -13.62
C TRP A 56 14.33 -11.00 -13.59
N LEU A 57 14.45 -10.37 -12.42
CA LEU A 57 15.21 -9.13 -12.24
C LEU A 57 16.71 -9.31 -12.56
N GLN A 58 17.30 -10.43 -12.15
CA GLN A 58 18.70 -10.76 -12.49
C GLN A 58 18.91 -10.91 -14.00
N ARG A 59 17.96 -11.52 -14.73
CA ARG A 59 18.04 -11.65 -16.20
C ARG A 59 17.96 -10.29 -16.91
N LEU A 60 17.21 -9.35 -16.35
CA LEU A 60 17.13 -7.98 -16.88
C LEU A 60 18.38 -7.15 -16.58
N LYS A 61 19.43 -7.74 -16.00
CA LYS A 61 20.69 -7.09 -15.65
C LYS A 61 20.58 -5.90 -14.69
N PHE A 62 19.48 -5.76 -13.99
CA PHE A 62 19.25 -4.71 -13.00
C PHE A 62 20.18 -4.76 -11.77
N GLY A 63 21.29 -5.44 -11.83
CA GLY A 63 22.28 -5.53 -10.76
C GLY A 63 23.72 -5.53 -11.23
N GLN A 64 24.00 -5.39 -12.54
CA GLN A 64 25.36 -5.45 -13.07
C GLN A 64 26.14 -4.12 -12.95
N GLU A 65 25.45 -2.98 -12.91
CA GLU A 65 26.11 -1.66 -12.88
C GLU A 65 26.90 -1.37 -11.60
N TYR A 66 26.53 -1.98 -10.47
CA TYR A 66 27.33 -1.86 -9.24
C TYR A 66 28.74 -2.47 -9.35
N LYS A 67 28.95 -3.40 -10.30
CA LYS A 67 30.27 -3.96 -10.58
C LYS A 67 31.20 -2.94 -11.25
N ASP A 68 30.68 -2.29 -12.27
CA ASP A 68 31.49 -1.40 -13.11
C ASP A 68 31.89 -0.12 -12.36
N ILE A 69 30.96 0.38 -11.50
CA ILE A 69 31.23 1.56 -10.67
C ILE A 69 32.21 1.24 -9.53
N ALA A 70 32.10 0.05 -8.91
CA ALA A 70 33.01 -0.36 -7.85
C ALA A 70 34.42 -0.64 -8.41
N GLU A 71 34.54 -1.21 -9.60
CA GLU A 71 35.80 -1.43 -10.27
C GLU A 71 36.47 -0.12 -10.73
N GLN A 72 35.67 0.87 -11.18
CA GLN A 72 36.17 2.18 -11.61
C GLN A 72 36.67 3.07 -10.47
N HIS A 73 36.09 2.95 -9.26
CA HIS A 73 36.45 3.79 -8.12
C HIS A 73 37.45 3.16 -7.16
N GLY A 74 37.95 1.94 -7.43
CA GLY A 74 38.97 1.28 -6.59
C GLY A 74 38.57 1.03 -5.12
N ALA A 75 37.30 1.24 -4.77
CA ALA A 75 36.81 1.11 -3.42
C ALA A 75 36.35 -0.32 -3.17
N PHE A 76 37.26 -1.16 -2.69
CA PHE A 76 36.95 -2.48 -2.14
C PHE A 76 36.26 -2.34 -0.77
N ASP A 77 35.09 -1.69 -0.71
CA ASP A 77 34.31 -1.68 0.51
C ASP A 77 33.62 -3.05 0.65
N SER A 78 33.87 -3.73 1.76
CA SER A 78 33.28 -5.04 2.07
C SER A 78 31.73 -5.05 1.99
N ARG A 79 31.11 -3.89 2.17
CA ARG A 79 29.66 -3.68 2.01
C ARG A 79 29.19 -3.78 0.56
N ILE A 80 30.02 -3.38 -0.41
CA ILE A 80 29.72 -3.46 -1.84
C ILE A 80 29.84 -4.90 -2.33
N ILE A 81 30.84 -5.62 -1.81
CA ILE A 81 31.07 -7.04 -2.14
C ILE A 81 29.91 -7.91 -1.63
N SER A 82 29.36 -7.63 -0.43
CA SER A 82 28.24 -8.38 0.15
C SER A 82 26.92 -8.21 -0.63
N LYS A 83 26.76 -7.12 -1.37
CA LYS A 83 25.59 -6.86 -2.23
C LYS A 83 25.72 -7.39 -3.65
N LYS A 84 26.83 -8.05 -3.98
CA LYS A 84 27.09 -8.60 -5.30
C LYS A 84 26.03 -9.64 -5.68
N GLY A 85 25.23 -9.36 -6.70
CA GLY A 85 24.18 -10.26 -7.20
C GLY A 85 22.80 -10.06 -6.59
N THR A 86 22.62 -9.12 -5.64
CA THR A 86 21.30 -8.76 -5.15
C THR A 86 20.65 -7.78 -6.15
N PRO A 87 19.54 -8.15 -6.81
CA PRO A 87 18.88 -7.24 -7.74
C PRO A 87 18.28 -6.04 -7.00
N THR A 88 18.39 -4.86 -7.60
CA THR A 88 17.59 -3.69 -7.24
C THR A 88 16.13 -3.94 -7.64
N MET A 89 15.19 -3.12 -7.17
CA MET A 89 13.75 -3.21 -7.49
C MET A 89 12.98 -4.36 -6.82
N GLY A 90 13.46 -4.91 -5.70
CA GLY A 90 12.71 -5.92 -4.92
C GLY A 90 11.32 -5.43 -4.46
N GLY A 91 11.11 -4.12 -4.39
CA GLY A 91 9.82 -3.50 -4.08
C GLY A 91 8.67 -3.91 -5.00
N ILE A 92 8.97 -4.28 -6.26
CA ILE A 92 7.95 -4.78 -7.21
C ILE A 92 7.22 -6.01 -6.64
N LEU A 93 7.97 -6.95 -6.05
CA LEU A 93 7.38 -8.13 -5.43
C LEU A 93 6.45 -7.76 -4.27
N ILE A 94 6.91 -6.85 -3.42
CA ILE A 94 6.13 -6.40 -2.25
C ILE A 94 4.82 -5.76 -2.70
N VAL A 95 4.89 -4.83 -3.67
CA VAL A 95 3.71 -4.14 -4.20
C VAL A 95 2.76 -5.12 -4.89
N ALA A 96 3.26 -6.05 -5.69
CA ALA A 96 2.45 -7.05 -6.37
C ALA A 96 1.71 -7.96 -5.37
N VAL A 97 2.40 -8.42 -4.33
CA VAL A 97 1.81 -9.27 -3.28
C VAL A 97 0.79 -8.49 -2.46
N LEU A 98 1.12 -7.27 -2.00
CA LEU A 98 0.19 -6.43 -1.25
C LEU A 98 -1.07 -6.09 -2.06
N SER A 99 -0.91 -5.68 -3.32
CA SER A 99 -2.05 -5.38 -4.18
C SER A 99 -2.92 -6.61 -4.41
N SER A 100 -2.33 -7.75 -4.73
CA SER A 100 -3.07 -9.00 -4.97
C SER A 100 -3.83 -9.47 -3.73
N THR A 101 -3.21 -9.43 -2.56
CA THR A 101 -3.86 -9.83 -1.30
C THR A 101 -4.95 -8.85 -0.87
N THR A 102 -4.75 -7.56 -1.08
CA THR A 102 -5.79 -6.55 -0.84
C THR A 102 -6.99 -6.78 -1.74
N LEU A 103 -6.78 -6.99 -3.05
CA LEU A 103 -7.84 -7.29 -4.00
C LEU A 103 -8.64 -8.54 -3.62
N LEU A 104 -8.00 -9.57 -3.10
CA LEU A 104 -8.63 -10.84 -2.73
C LEU A 104 -9.45 -10.75 -1.44
N TRP A 105 -8.86 -10.20 -0.36
CA TRP A 105 -9.39 -10.35 0.99
C TRP A 105 -10.19 -9.15 1.49
N THR A 106 -10.00 -7.96 0.91
CA THR A 106 -10.60 -6.75 1.45
C THR A 106 -12.06 -6.59 1.06
N ALA A 107 -12.86 -6.05 2.00
CA ALA A 107 -14.14 -5.46 1.68
C ALA A 107 -13.88 -4.08 1.08
N TRP A 108 -14.23 -3.91 -0.18
CA TRP A 108 -14.02 -2.68 -0.92
C TRP A 108 -14.75 -1.51 -0.30
N ASN A 109 -14.04 -0.44 -0.11
CA ASN A 109 -14.56 0.84 0.31
C ASN A 109 -13.62 1.95 -0.18
N PRO A 110 -14.04 3.21 -0.23
CA PRO A 110 -13.23 4.33 -0.73
C PRO A 110 -11.88 4.49 -0.02
N LEU A 111 -11.78 4.16 1.27
CA LEU A 111 -10.51 4.27 2.00
C LEU A 111 -9.50 3.22 1.54
N VAL A 112 -9.95 2.01 1.24
CA VAL A 112 -9.10 0.95 0.65
C VAL A 112 -8.67 1.34 -0.76
N GLU A 113 -9.58 1.90 -1.56
CA GLU A 113 -9.27 2.36 -2.91
C GLU A 113 -8.21 3.47 -2.89
N LEU A 114 -8.36 4.47 -2.00
CA LEU A 114 -7.36 5.52 -1.82
C LEU A 114 -6.00 4.98 -1.36
N THR A 115 -6.00 4.04 -0.41
CA THR A 115 -4.76 3.44 0.08
C THR A 115 -4.06 2.65 -1.02
N LEU A 116 -4.81 1.86 -1.79
CA LEU A 116 -4.27 1.08 -2.90
C LEU A 116 -3.76 2.00 -4.03
N LEU A 117 -4.50 3.06 -4.36
CA LEU A 117 -4.08 4.07 -5.32
C LEU A 117 -2.77 4.74 -4.86
N SER A 118 -2.70 5.16 -3.60
CA SER A 118 -1.49 5.78 -3.03
C SER A 118 -0.29 4.84 -3.08
N LEU A 119 -0.49 3.55 -2.73
CA LEU A 119 0.53 2.52 -2.85
C LEU A 119 1.04 2.42 -4.29
N LEU A 120 0.15 2.33 -5.28
CA LEU A 120 0.53 2.16 -6.68
C LEU A 120 1.24 3.39 -7.25
N VAL A 121 0.78 4.60 -6.92
CA VAL A 121 1.42 5.85 -7.36
C VAL A 121 2.82 5.97 -6.77
N LEU A 122 2.98 5.77 -5.45
CA LEU A 122 4.29 5.86 -4.80
C LEU A 122 5.23 4.73 -5.24
N ALA A 123 4.71 3.53 -5.45
CA ALA A 123 5.50 2.41 -6.01
C ALA A 123 5.94 2.69 -7.44
N GLY A 124 5.06 3.26 -8.28
CA GLY A 124 5.40 3.70 -9.64
C GLY A 124 6.49 4.76 -9.65
N LEU A 125 6.42 5.72 -8.72
CA LEU A 125 7.46 6.74 -8.55
C LEU A 125 8.80 6.12 -8.16
N GLY A 126 8.81 5.18 -7.19
CA GLY A 126 10.00 4.45 -6.78
C GLY A 126 10.58 3.59 -7.90
N PHE A 127 9.71 2.89 -8.65
CA PHE A 127 10.12 2.12 -9.82
C PHE A 127 10.78 3.02 -10.89
N TYR A 128 10.16 4.15 -11.19
CA TYR A 128 10.70 5.11 -12.17
C TYR A 128 12.06 5.68 -11.73
N ASP A 129 12.23 5.96 -10.42
CA ASP A 129 13.49 6.42 -9.87
C ASP A 129 14.62 5.39 -10.04
N ASP A 130 14.33 4.13 -9.70
CA ASP A 130 15.30 3.05 -9.86
C ASP A 130 15.61 2.77 -11.34
N TYR A 131 14.57 2.82 -12.20
CA TYR A 131 14.76 2.68 -13.64
C TYR A 131 15.63 3.81 -14.24
N ALA A 132 15.40 5.05 -13.81
CA ALA A 132 16.19 6.20 -14.25
C ALA A 132 17.67 6.08 -13.85
N LYS A 133 17.96 5.60 -12.63
CA LYS A 133 19.34 5.33 -12.17
C LYS A 133 20.05 4.33 -13.05
N ILE A 134 19.35 3.29 -13.49
CA ILE A 134 19.92 2.22 -14.33
C ILE A 134 20.17 2.73 -15.76
N THR A 135 19.20 3.47 -16.31
CA THR A 135 19.26 3.85 -17.74
C THR A 135 20.22 5.00 -18.01
N GLN A 136 20.36 5.93 -17.07
CA GLN A 136 21.16 7.15 -17.27
C GLN A 136 22.65 6.98 -16.94
N GLN A 137 23.09 5.82 -16.44
CA GLN A 137 24.49 5.53 -16.05
C GLN A 137 25.16 6.61 -15.17
N SER A 138 24.36 7.57 -14.66
CA SER A 138 24.84 8.73 -13.92
C SER A 138 24.78 8.55 -12.40
N GLY A 139 24.23 7.43 -11.92
CA GLY A 139 23.97 7.20 -10.50
C GLY A 139 22.94 8.16 -9.90
N HIS A 140 22.51 9.17 -10.65
CA HIS A 140 21.49 10.13 -10.25
C HIS A 140 20.12 9.66 -10.72
N GLY A 141 19.23 9.31 -9.78
CA GLY A 141 17.83 8.98 -10.08
C GLY A 141 17.03 10.19 -10.54
N THR A 142 15.75 10.12 -10.36
CA THR A 142 14.80 11.19 -10.66
C THR A 142 15.13 12.47 -9.87
N LYS A 143 14.99 13.63 -10.49
CA LYS A 143 15.20 14.92 -9.81
C LYS A 143 14.32 14.99 -8.53
N PRO A 144 14.88 15.40 -7.38
CA PRO A 144 14.13 15.47 -6.11
C PRO A 144 12.83 16.28 -6.20
N GLN A 145 12.85 17.34 -7.03
CA GLN A 145 11.67 18.17 -7.28
C GLN A 145 10.51 17.39 -7.89
N VAL A 146 10.79 16.50 -8.86
CA VAL A 146 9.74 15.69 -9.52
C VAL A 146 9.11 14.74 -8.51
N LYS A 147 9.91 14.10 -7.66
CA LYS A 147 9.40 13.25 -6.58
C LYS A 147 8.48 14.01 -5.65
N LEU A 148 8.93 15.19 -5.20
CA LEU A 148 8.17 16.05 -4.30
C LEU A 148 6.83 16.46 -4.92
N TRP A 149 6.82 16.90 -6.18
CA TRP A 149 5.58 17.32 -6.84
C TRP A 149 4.57 16.18 -7.00
N VAL A 150 5.02 14.97 -7.33
CA VAL A 150 4.14 13.79 -7.42
C VAL A 150 3.55 13.45 -6.05
N GLN A 151 4.37 13.48 -4.99
CA GLN A 151 3.94 13.19 -3.62
C GLN A 151 2.95 14.24 -3.11
N VAL A 152 3.24 15.53 -3.34
CA VAL A 152 2.34 16.64 -2.97
C VAL A 152 1.02 16.56 -3.75
N GLY A 153 1.09 16.28 -5.05
CA GLY A 153 -0.11 16.10 -5.89
C GLY A 153 -0.98 14.95 -5.39
N LEU A 154 -0.37 13.81 -5.06
CA LEU A 154 -1.08 12.68 -4.47
C LEU A 154 -1.71 13.05 -3.12
N ALA A 155 -0.96 13.73 -2.24
CA ALA A 155 -1.43 14.12 -0.92
C ALA A 155 -2.62 15.09 -1.00
N LEU A 156 -2.58 16.05 -1.91
CA LEU A 156 -3.69 16.96 -2.18
C LEU A 156 -4.91 16.21 -2.74
N PHE A 157 -4.71 15.29 -3.68
CA PHE A 157 -5.79 14.47 -4.20
C PHE A 157 -6.47 13.67 -3.08
N VAL A 158 -5.70 12.99 -2.24
CA VAL A 158 -6.22 12.24 -1.09
C VAL A 158 -6.96 13.16 -0.11
N ALA A 159 -6.41 14.34 0.19
CA ALA A 159 -7.02 15.30 1.09
C ALA A 159 -8.38 15.81 0.55
N VAL A 160 -8.45 16.17 -0.74
CA VAL A 160 -9.69 16.62 -1.40
C VAL A 160 -10.73 15.49 -1.41
N TYR A 161 -10.30 14.26 -1.67
CA TYR A 161 -11.22 13.12 -1.67
C TYR A 161 -11.77 12.84 -0.26
N LEU A 162 -10.92 12.86 0.77
CA LEU A 162 -11.35 12.70 2.17
C LEU A 162 -12.28 13.83 2.62
N TRP A 163 -12.13 15.03 2.05
CA TRP A 163 -13.06 16.13 2.30
C TRP A 163 -14.47 15.85 1.77
N GLN A 164 -14.59 15.11 0.66
CA GLN A 164 -15.90 14.79 0.09
C GLN A 164 -16.61 13.65 0.84
N LEU A 165 -15.90 12.91 1.68
CA LEU A 165 -16.46 11.77 2.40
C LEU A 165 -16.97 12.18 3.79
N PRO A 166 -18.29 12.06 4.06
CA PRO A 166 -18.84 12.32 5.38
C PRO A 166 -18.35 11.28 6.38
N ALA A 167 -17.91 11.74 7.55
CA ALA A 167 -17.29 10.87 8.56
C ALA A 167 -18.24 9.79 9.07
N GLN A 168 -19.51 10.10 9.26
CA GLN A 168 -20.53 9.17 9.74
C GLN A 168 -20.76 7.97 8.82
N SER A 169 -20.60 8.13 7.51
CA SER A 169 -20.82 7.04 6.55
C SER A 169 -19.79 5.94 6.67
N TRP A 170 -18.59 6.25 7.19
CA TRP A 170 -17.43 5.35 7.16
C TRP A 170 -16.89 4.97 8.54
N LEU A 171 -17.10 5.83 9.52
CA LEU A 171 -16.72 5.60 10.91
C LEU A 171 -17.97 5.37 11.73
N LYS A 172 -18.04 4.26 12.47
CA LYS A 172 -19.09 4.04 13.49
C LYS A 172 -18.77 4.90 14.71
N ILE A 173 -18.99 6.20 14.58
CA ILE A 173 -18.74 7.16 15.64
C ILE A 173 -20.01 7.26 16.51
N PRO A 174 -19.89 7.36 17.84
CA PRO A 174 -21.01 7.76 18.69
C PRO A 174 -21.60 9.09 18.19
N GLU A 175 -22.91 9.26 18.32
CA GLU A 175 -23.63 10.48 17.90
C GLU A 175 -23.21 11.69 18.77
N GLU A 176 -22.01 12.20 18.54
CA GLU A 176 -21.57 13.47 19.12
C GLU A 176 -21.93 14.62 18.20
N PRO A 177 -22.60 15.67 18.71
CA PRO A 177 -23.13 16.77 17.88
C PRO A 177 -22.05 17.45 17.03
N ASP A 178 -20.83 17.56 17.53
CA ASP A 178 -19.72 18.23 16.87
C ASP A 178 -19.13 17.45 15.69
N ILE A 179 -19.46 16.16 15.58
CA ILE A 179 -18.90 15.23 14.61
C ILE A 179 -19.92 14.86 13.53
N ILE A 180 -21.20 15.07 13.79
CA ILE A 180 -22.32 14.66 12.92
C ILE A 180 -22.21 15.24 11.51
N HIS A 181 -21.68 16.44 11.34
CA HIS A 181 -21.53 17.14 10.07
C HIS A 181 -20.06 17.21 9.57
N SER A 182 -19.16 16.44 10.19
CA SER A 182 -17.75 16.50 9.85
C SER A 182 -17.39 15.56 8.68
N ASN A 183 -16.40 15.95 7.92
CA ASN A 183 -15.82 15.14 6.85
C ASN A 183 -14.63 14.33 7.38
N LEU A 184 -14.24 13.26 6.70
CA LEU A 184 -13.12 12.41 7.14
C LEU A 184 -11.81 13.18 7.33
N ILE A 185 -11.56 14.21 6.53
CA ILE A 185 -10.36 15.05 6.62
C ILE A 185 -10.28 15.85 7.92
N THR A 186 -11.43 16.16 8.53
CA THR A 186 -11.49 17.00 9.74
C THR A 186 -11.36 16.22 11.03
N ILE A 187 -11.24 14.90 10.95
CA ILE A 187 -11.20 14.00 12.09
C ILE A 187 -9.90 13.21 12.10
N MET A 188 -9.27 13.13 13.24
CA MET A 188 -8.10 12.29 13.49
C MET A 188 -8.44 11.18 14.47
N MET A 189 -8.16 9.93 14.08
CA MET A 189 -8.23 8.76 14.97
C MET A 189 -6.84 8.45 15.50
N VAL A 190 -6.66 8.57 16.80
CA VAL A 190 -5.36 8.26 17.44
C VAL A 190 -5.39 6.79 17.91
N PRO A 191 -4.35 5.98 17.59
CA PRO A 191 -4.25 4.61 18.09
C PRO A 191 -4.40 4.57 19.62
N PHE A 192 -5.15 3.58 20.13
CA PHE A 192 -5.46 3.38 21.56
C PHE A 192 -6.42 4.42 22.17
N TYR A 193 -6.85 5.43 21.45
CA TYR A 193 -7.85 6.37 21.89
C TYR A 193 -9.16 6.12 21.15
N LYS A 194 -10.25 5.91 21.91
CA LYS A 194 -11.53 5.43 21.37
C LYS A 194 -12.30 6.50 20.59
N TYR A 195 -12.12 7.75 20.96
CA TYR A 195 -12.92 8.84 20.42
C TYR A 195 -12.16 9.58 19.29
N PRO A 196 -12.84 9.99 18.22
CA PRO A 196 -12.24 10.82 17.19
C PRO A 196 -11.96 12.23 17.74
N ILE A 197 -10.87 12.82 17.28
CA ILE A 197 -10.48 14.19 17.63
C ILE A 197 -10.78 15.07 16.42
N ALA A 198 -11.60 16.09 16.61
CA ALA A 198 -11.85 17.10 15.59
C ALA A 198 -10.62 18.02 15.45
N VAL A 199 -9.99 18.01 14.29
CA VAL A 199 -8.76 18.79 14.02
C VAL A 199 -8.99 19.95 13.05
N GLY A 200 -10.13 19.97 12.39
CA GLY A 200 -10.47 20.95 11.35
C GLY A 200 -9.79 20.67 10.01
N ALA A 201 -10.33 21.25 8.94
CA ALA A 201 -9.92 20.94 7.57
C ALA A 201 -8.46 21.28 7.27
N ILE A 202 -7.98 22.45 7.68
CA ILE A 202 -6.61 22.92 7.41
C ILE A 202 -5.58 21.98 8.07
N VAL A 203 -5.79 21.65 9.34
CA VAL A 203 -4.91 20.73 10.07
C VAL A 203 -4.96 19.33 9.44
N GLY A 204 -6.15 18.85 9.07
CA GLY A 204 -6.30 17.56 8.39
C GLY A 204 -5.54 17.49 7.05
N ILE A 205 -5.60 18.56 6.23
CA ILE A 205 -4.83 18.65 4.98
C ILE A 205 -3.32 18.61 5.28
N ILE A 206 -2.85 19.40 6.24
CA ILE A 206 -1.43 19.45 6.63
C ILE A 206 -0.97 18.06 7.11
N LEU A 207 -1.74 17.39 7.97
CA LEU A 207 -1.44 16.05 8.46
C LEU A 207 -1.39 15.03 7.34
N THR A 208 -2.33 15.08 6.38
CA THR A 208 -2.31 14.20 5.20
C THR A 208 -1.06 14.43 4.36
N MET A 209 -0.68 15.68 4.12
CA MET A 209 0.54 16.02 3.40
C MET A 209 1.79 15.54 4.13
N LEU A 210 1.90 15.79 5.42
CA LEU A 210 3.04 15.34 6.24
C LEU A 210 3.12 13.80 6.25
N THR A 211 2.00 13.11 6.34
CA THR A 211 1.97 11.64 6.35
C THR A 211 2.44 11.07 5.02
N ILE A 212 1.90 11.53 3.89
CA ILE A 212 2.24 10.97 2.57
C ILE A 212 3.65 11.39 2.14
N VAL A 213 3.97 12.68 2.22
CA VAL A 213 5.28 13.19 1.79
C VAL A 213 6.37 12.78 2.77
N GLY A 214 6.10 12.88 4.09
CA GLY A 214 7.05 12.51 5.13
C GLY A 214 7.39 11.03 5.13
N SER A 215 6.39 10.14 5.11
CA SER A 215 6.61 8.69 5.11
C SER A 215 7.32 8.20 3.85
N SER A 216 7.02 8.78 2.69
CA SER A 216 7.65 8.38 1.42
C SER A 216 9.08 8.89 1.25
N ASN A 217 9.51 9.88 2.04
CA ASN A 217 10.87 10.43 2.03
C ASN A 217 11.70 10.07 3.29
N ALA A 218 11.12 9.36 4.25
CA ALA A 218 11.79 8.99 5.51
C ALA A 218 12.80 7.85 5.38
N VAL A 219 13.05 7.34 4.16
CA VAL A 219 13.93 6.19 3.87
C VAL A 219 15.28 6.66 3.33
#